data_5a2ca38ebfe488b61a002b3c7342dffb
#
_entry.id   5a2ca38ebfe488b61a002b3c7342dffb
#
_cell.length_a   1.000
_cell.length_b   1.000
_cell.length_c   1.000
_cell.angle_alpha   90.00
_cell.angle_beta   90.00
_cell.angle_gamma   90.00
#
_symmetry.space_group_name_H-M   'P 1'
#
loop_
_entity.id
_entity.type
_entity.pdbx_description
1 polymer ?
#
loop_
_entity_poly.entity_id
_entity_poly.type
_entity_poly.pdbx_seq_one_letter_code
_entity_poly.pdbx_strand_id
1 'polypeptide(L)'
;KQEFAIEGTYAKEIIDSFPKDLASPVDWSDETKGINDRARSYLDVNCGHCHSPTGNANSTGLYLNLVETRNINLGVYKKPVATGRGSGGNKYSIVPGKPDESILLYRMESMDPGIMMPESGRALTHQEAVEMVREWITLLPNK
;
A
#
# COMPACT_ATOMS: atom_id res chain seq x y z
N LYS A 1 -34.17 4.13 -9.92
CA LYS A 1 -33.43 3.27 -8.95
C LYS A 1 -33.80 1.84 -9.27
N GLN A 2 -32.92 1.11 -9.94
CA GLN A 2 -33.04 -0.34 -10.04
C GLN A 2 -32.42 -0.91 -8.77
N GLU A 3 -33.25 -1.45 -7.90
CA GLU A 3 -32.82 -2.36 -6.84
C GLU A 3 -32.38 -3.66 -7.52
N PHE A 4 -31.09 -3.97 -7.45
CA PHE A 4 -30.62 -5.30 -7.74
C PHE A 4 -30.99 -6.19 -6.53
N ALA A 5 -32.15 -6.78 -6.58
CA ALA A 5 -32.49 -7.87 -5.68
C ALA A 5 -31.65 -9.09 -6.12
N ILE A 6 -30.70 -9.49 -5.30
CA ILE A 6 -30.02 -10.77 -5.45
C ILE A 6 -31.02 -11.83 -4.96
N GLU A 7 -31.87 -12.29 -5.86
CA GLU A 7 -32.79 -13.41 -5.58
C GLU A 7 -32.07 -14.73 -5.85
N GLY A 8 -31.97 -15.55 -4.82
CA GLY A 8 -31.59 -16.94 -4.92
C GLY A 8 -30.83 -17.48 -3.71
N THR A 9 -31.13 -18.71 -3.35
CA THR A 9 -30.48 -19.49 -2.29
C THR A 9 -28.95 -19.47 -2.39
N TYR A 10 -28.40 -19.40 -3.61
CA TYR A 10 -26.96 -19.39 -3.89
C TYR A 10 -26.26 -18.10 -3.40
N ALA A 11 -26.87 -16.95 -3.60
CA ALA A 11 -26.29 -15.67 -3.14
C ALA A 11 -26.33 -15.59 -1.60
N LYS A 12 -27.38 -16.13 -0.99
CA LYS A 12 -27.51 -16.19 0.47
C LYS A 12 -26.46 -17.13 1.09
N GLU A 13 -26.19 -18.29 0.49
CA GLU A 13 -25.14 -19.21 0.94
C GLU A 13 -23.75 -18.56 0.85
N ILE A 14 -23.45 -17.82 -0.21
CA ILE A 14 -22.17 -17.10 -0.34
C ILE A 14 -22.02 -16.03 0.76
N ILE A 15 -23.09 -15.30 1.05
CA ILE A 15 -23.07 -14.24 2.08
C ILE A 15 -23.00 -14.86 3.49
N ASP A 16 -23.72 -15.96 3.73
CA ASP A 16 -23.72 -16.63 5.03
C ASP A 16 -22.40 -17.39 5.31
N SER A 17 -21.68 -17.80 4.25
CA SER A 17 -20.36 -18.44 4.33
C SER A 17 -19.17 -17.46 4.32
N PHE A 18 -19.45 -16.15 4.20
CA PHE A 18 -18.38 -15.14 4.18
C PHE A 18 -17.63 -15.14 5.52
N PRO A 19 -16.29 -15.29 5.52
CA PRO A 19 -15.52 -15.29 6.76
C PRO A 19 -15.72 -13.98 7.51
N LYS A 20 -16.26 -14.04 8.73
CA LYS A 20 -16.53 -12.85 9.56
C LYS A 20 -15.29 -12.32 10.27
N ASP A 21 -14.24 -13.13 10.32
CA ASP A 21 -12.99 -12.85 11.06
C ASP A 21 -11.83 -12.43 10.15
N LEU A 22 -12.14 -11.91 8.96
CA LEU A 22 -11.09 -11.34 8.10
C LEU A 22 -10.52 -10.07 8.73
N ALA A 23 -9.18 -9.99 8.76
CA ALA A 23 -8.50 -8.76 9.13
C ALA A 23 -8.98 -7.63 8.20
N SER A 24 -9.65 -6.65 8.76
CA SER A 24 -10.14 -5.49 8.03
C SER A 24 -9.13 -4.36 8.13
N PRO A 25 -8.82 -3.67 7.01
CA PRO A 25 -8.06 -2.43 7.06
C PRO A 25 -8.76 -1.42 7.97
N VAL A 26 -7.97 -0.64 8.70
CA VAL A 26 -8.50 0.52 9.43
C VAL A 26 -8.69 1.70 8.47
N ASP A 27 -9.56 2.62 8.80
CA ASP A 27 -9.64 3.89 8.10
C ASP A 27 -8.32 4.65 8.30
N TRP A 28 -7.65 4.94 7.20
CA TRP A 28 -6.36 5.65 7.22
C TRP A 28 -6.48 7.07 7.81
N SER A 29 -7.66 7.68 7.73
CA SER A 29 -7.94 9.02 8.25
C SER A 29 -8.34 9.06 9.72
N ASP A 30 -8.59 7.90 10.35
CA ASP A 30 -8.94 7.80 11.77
C ASP A 30 -7.69 7.97 12.65
N GLU A 31 -7.44 9.19 13.09
CA GLU A 31 -6.29 9.54 13.94
C GLU A 31 -6.30 8.90 15.33
N THR A 32 -7.40 8.24 15.73
CA THR A 32 -7.43 7.44 16.96
C THR A 32 -6.67 6.12 16.81
N LYS A 33 -6.36 5.70 15.58
CA LYS A 33 -5.60 4.50 15.27
C LYS A 33 -4.10 4.80 15.17
N GLY A 34 -3.29 3.80 15.48
CA GLY A 34 -1.83 3.91 15.38
C GLY A 34 -1.37 4.20 13.95
N ILE A 35 -0.33 5.03 13.79
CA ILE A 35 0.21 5.41 12.48
C ILE A 35 0.58 4.21 11.63
N ASN A 36 1.11 3.13 12.24
CA ASN A 36 1.45 1.90 11.52
C ASN A 36 0.21 1.24 10.90
N ASP A 37 -0.88 1.14 11.65
CA ASP A 37 -2.10 0.50 11.16
C ASP A 37 -2.75 1.32 10.05
N ARG A 38 -2.74 2.64 10.18
CA ARG A 38 -3.24 3.59 9.19
C ARG A 38 -2.44 3.51 7.89
N ALA A 39 -1.12 3.61 7.98
CA ALA A 39 -0.24 3.56 6.82
C ALA A 39 -0.29 2.19 6.12
N ARG A 40 -0.26 1.09 6.90
CA ARG A 40 -0.34 -0.25 6.36
C ARG A 40 -1.68 -0.52 5.67
N SER A 41 -2.78 -0.05 6.25
CA SER A 41 -4.12 -0.16 5.64
C SER A 41 -4.22 0.65 4.35
N TYR A 42 -3.69 1.87 4.33
CA TYR A 42 -3.63 2.68 3.11
C TYR A 42 -2.83 2.00 2.00
N LEU A 43 -1.65 1.47 2.32
CA LEU A 43 -0.79 0.78 1.37
C LEU A 43 -1.41 -0.52 0.86
N ASP A 44 -2.11 -1.26 1.71
CA ASP A 44 -2.83 -2.47 1.30
C ASP A 44 -3.90 -2.16 0.26
N VAL A 45 -4.77 -1.21 0.54
CA VAL A 45 -5.89 -0.84 -0.33
C VAL A 45 -5.41 -0.25 -1.67
N ASN A 46 -4.40 0.61 -1.65
CA ASN A 46 -3.98 1.36 -2.84
C ASN A 46 -2.83 0.69 -3.62
N CYS A 47 -2.08 -0.20 -3.00
CA CYS A 47 -0.87 -0.78 -3.58
C CYS A 47 -0.85 -2.30 -3.51
N GLY A 48 -1.43 -2.91 -2.46
CA GLY A 48 -1.38 -4.35 -2.19
C GLY A 48 -1.98 -5.21 -3.28
N HIS A 49 -2.97 -4.72 -4.02
CA HIS A 49 -3.57 -5.46 -5.14
C HIS A 49 -2.56 -5.75 -6.27
N CYS A 50 -1.58 -4.88 -6.51
CA CYS A 50 -0.46 -5.15 -7.42
C CYS A 50 0.77 -5.68 -6.68
N HIS A 51 1.11 -5.06 -5.52
CA HIS A 51 2.29 -5.40 -4.72
C HIS A 51 1.96 -6.46 -3.66
N SER A 52 1.72 -7.68 -4.12
CA SER A 52 1.49 -8.89 -3.31
C SER A 52 2.04 -10.11 -4.02
N PRO A 53 2.16 -11.27 -3.35
CA PRO A 53 2.69 -12.50 -3.98
C PRO A 53 1.92 -12.96 -5.22
N THR A 54 0.65 -12.60 -5.34
CA THR A 54 -0.24 -12.95 -6.46
C THR A 54 -0.59 -11.76 -7.36
N GLY A 55 -0.11 -10.56 -7.04
CA GLY A 55 -0.38 -9.34 -7.80
C GLY A 55 0.51 -9.19 -9.04
N ASN A 56 0.17 -8.25 -9.93
CA ASN A 56 0.89 -8.01 -11.17
C ASN A 56 2.34 -7.57 -10.97
N ALA A 57 2.66 -6.96 -9.83
CA ALA A 57 4.01 -6.54 -9.46
C ALA A 57 4.73 -7.54 -8.54
N ASN A 58 4.32 -8.81 -8.51
CA ASN A 58 4.87 -9.85 -7.63
C ASN A 58 6.38 -10.06 -7.82
N SER A 59 6.89 -9.93 -9.05
CA SER A 59 8.31 -10.09 -9.37
C SER A 59 9.22 -9.06 -8.69
N THR A 60 8.66 -7.95 -8.21
CA THR A 60 9.43 -6.94 -7.46
C THR A 60 9.82 -7.42 -6.07
N GLY A 61 9.10 -8.40 -5.51
CA GLY A 61 9.24 -8.85 -4.13
C GLY A 61 8.94 -7.75 -3.10
N LEU A 62 8.32 -6.64 -3.52
CA LEU A 62 7.75 -5.61 -2.66
C LEU A 62 6.29 -5.99 -2.42
N TYR A 63 5.93 -6.30 -1.19
CA TYR A 63 4.58 -6.73 -0.83
C TYR A 63 4.01 -5.80 0.22
N LEU A 64 2.95 -5.08 -0.15
CA LEU A 64 2.35 -4.03 0.65
C LEU A 64 0.98 -4.41 1.21
N ASN A 65 0.57 -5.67 0.99
CA ASN A 65 -0.65 -6.23 1.55
C ASN A 65 -0.57 -6.32 3.09
N LEU A 66 -1.70 -6.18 3.75
CA LEU A 66 -1.81 -6.04 5.21
C LEU A 66 -1.20 -7.21 5.99
N VAL A 67 -1.32 -8.42 5.44
CA VAL A 67 -0.83 -9.65 6.08
C VAL A 67 0.69 -9.87 5.98
N GLU A 68 1.40 -9.08 5.17
CA GLU A 68 2.86 -9.19 5.09
C GLU A 68 3.51 -8.61 6.34
N THR A 69 4.39 -9.36 6.97
CA THR A 69 5.07 -8.99 8.22
C THR A 69 6.58 -8.90 8.08
N ARG A 70 7.14 -9.41 6.98
CA ARG A 70 8.60 -9.40 6.76
C ARG A 70 9.06 -8.03 6.31
N ASN A 71 9.91 -7.39 7.09
CA ASN A 71 10.40 -6.04 6.82
C ASN A 71 10.99 -5.89 5.41
N ILE A 72 11.76 -6.88 4.94
CA ILE A 72 12.37 -6.82 3.60
C ILE A 72 11.31 -6.81 2.49
N ASN A 73 10.23 -7.56 2.64
CA ASN A 73 9.15 -7.58 1.66
C ASN A 73 8.30 -6.30 1.71
N LEU A 74 8.15 -5.70 2.91
CA LEU A 74 7.54 -4.40 3.07
C LEU A 74 8.37 -3.26 2.45
N GLY A 75 9.59 -3.55 2.05
CA GLY A 75 10.45 -2.57 1.40
C GLY A 75 11.56 -2.00 2.27
N VAL A 76 11.62 -2.36 3.56
CA VAL A 76 12.65 -1.84 4.48
C VAL A 76 14.03 -2.34 4.04
N TYR A 77 14.90 -1.39 3.71
CA TYR A 77 16.24 -1.62 3.12
C TYR A 77 16.25 -2.56 1.89
N LYS A 78 15.10 -2.68 1.23
CA LYS A 78 14.97 -3.47 0.01
C LYS A 78 15.45 -2.67 -1.19
N LYS A 79 16.44 -3.20 -1.92
CA LYS A 79 16.81 -2.66 -3.23
C LYS A 79 15.70 -2.98 -4.24
N PRO A 80 15.32 -2.02 -5.08
CA PRO A 80 14.37 -2.29 -6.16
C PRO A 80 14.97 -3.23 -7.20
N VAL A 81 14.13 -4.01 -7.87
CA VAL A 81 14.55 -4.93 -8.94
C VAL A 81 14.80 -4.16 -10.24
N ALA A 82 13.86 -3.30 -10.63
CA ALA A 82 13.94 -2.53 -11.87
C ALA A 82 13.08 -1.25 -11.73
N THR A 83 13.66 -0.16 -11.27
CA THR A 83 12.95 1.11 -11.12
C THR A 83 13.38 2.18 -12.13
N GLY A 84 14.56 2.03 -12.75
CA GLY A 84 15.10 3.05 -13.63
C GLY A 84 15.06 4.43 -12.98
N ARG A 85 14.55 5.44 -13.71
CA ARG A 85 14.36 6.81 -13.18
C ARG A 85 13.36 6.90 -12.03
N GLY A 86 12.48 5.90 -11.85
CA GLY A 86 11.54 5.82 -10.74
C GLY A 86 12.20 5.65 -9.37
N SER A 87 13.52 5.45 -9.31
CA SER A 87 14.25 5.46 -8.04
C SER A 87 14.48 6.88 -7.49
N GLY A 88 14.44 7.93 -8.33
CA GLY A 88 14.80 9.29 -7.92
C GLY A 88 16.23 9.42 -7.40
N GLY A 89 17.12 8.46 -7.74
CA GLY A 89 18.48 8.38 -7.18
C GLY A 89 18.55 7.68 -5.82
N ASN A 90 17.42 7.29 -5.26
CA ASN A 90 17.33 6.58 -3.97
C ASN A 90 17.73 5.12 -4.12
N LYS A 91 18.24 4.52 -3.04
CA LYS A 91 18.82 3.19 -3.04
C LYS A 91 17.88 2.09 -2.60
N TYR A 92 16.94 2.42 -1.73
CA TYR A 92 16.04 1.46 -1.08
C TYR A 92 14.58 1.87 -1.21
N SER A 93 13.68 0.88 -1.19
CA SER A 93 12.24 1.13 -1.24
C SER A 93 11.77 1.93 -0.03
N ILE A 94 12.23 1.57 1.17
CA ILE A 94 12.00 2.30 2.43
C ILE A 94 13.31 2.37 3.20
N VAL A 95 13.65 3.56 3.71
CA VAL A 95 14.74 3.80 4.66
C VAL A 95 14.14 4.30 5.97
N PRO A 96 14.10 3.49 7.05
CA PRO A 96 13.59 3.92 8.34
C PRO A 96 14.22 5.21 8.83
N GLY A 97 13.39 6.14 9.32
CA GLY A 97 13.83 7.46 9.76
C GLY A 97 14.15 8.45 8.64
N LYS A 98 14.10 8.02 7.36
CA LYS A 98 14.53 8.85 6.23
C LYS A 98 13.52 8.78 5.07
N PRO A 99 12.38 9.41 5.20
CA PRO A 99 11.33 9.38 4.16
C PRO A 99 11.83 9.90 2.81
N ASP A 100 12.63 10.97 2.78
CA ASP A 100 13.15 11.56 1.53
C ASP A 100 14.19 10.69 0.80
N GLU A 101 14.80 9.72 1.50
CA GLU A 101 15.67 8.71 0.90
C GLU A 101 14.92 7.43 0.50
N SER A 102 13.58 7.43 0.59
CA SER A 102 12.72 6.27 0.33
C SER A 102 12.06 6.34 -1.03
N ILE A 103 12.29 5.33 -1.88
CA ILE A 103 11.70 5.26 -3.24
C ILE A 103 10.17 5.23 -3.17
N LEU A 104 9.60 4.56 -2.17
CA LEU A 104 8.15 4.49 -1.99
C LEU A 104 7.53 5.89 -1.97
N LEU A 105 8.04 6.76 -1.10
CA LEU A 105 7.50 8.11 -0.94
C LEU A 105 7.76 8.96 -2.19
N TYR A 106 8.96 8.93 -2.74
CA TYR A 106 9.30 9.62 -3.99
C TYR A 106 8.31 9.30 -5.12
N ARG A 107 7.93 8.02 -5.26
CA ARG A 107 6.96 7.60 -6.28
C ARG A 107 5.53 8.00 -5.96
N MET A 108 5.16 8.04 -4.68
CA MET A 108 3.83 8.52 -4.26
C MET A 108 3.65 10.02 -4.52
N GLU A 109 4.70 10.81 -4.34
CA GLU A 109 4.71 12.27 -4.57
C GLU A 109 4.75 12.63 -6.07
N SER A 110 5.33 11.77 -6.90
CA SER A 110 5.53 12.07 -8.32
C SER A 110 4.20 12.13 -9.08
N MET A 111 4.10 13.08 -10.02
CA MET A 111 3.04 13.17 -11.02
C MET A 111 3.50 12.73 -12.42
N ASP A 112 4.78 12.37 -12.59
CA ASP A 112 5.31 11.85 -13.85
C ASP A 112 4.76 10.43 -14.08
N PRO A 113 4.04 10.17 -15.20
CA PRO A 113 3.46 8.87 -15.49
C PRO A 113 4.46 7.70 -15.50
N GLY A 114 5.76 7.98 -15.79
CA GLY A 114 6.81 6.96 -15.77
C GLY A 114 7.47 6.76 -14.40
N ILE A 115 7.03 7.48 -13.37
CA ILE A 115 7.59 7.44 -12.02
C ILE A 115 6.51 7.17 -10.98
N MET A 116 5.35 7.82 -11.11
CA MET A 116 4.28 7.80 -10.10
C MET A 116 3.81 6.39 -9.75
N MET A 117 3.42 6.20 -8.49
CA MET A 117 2.67 5.05 -8.00
C MET A 117 1.49 5.51 -7.15
N PRO A 118 0.29 4.92 -7.32
CA PRO A 118 -0.08 3.91 -8.34
C PRO A 118 0.13 4.41 -9.77
N GLU A 119 0.50 3.49 -10.67
CA GLU A 119 0.74 3.79 -12.09
C GLU A 119 -0.54 4.19 -12.84
N SER A 120 -1.68 3.69 -12.35
CA SER A 120 -3.01 3.96 -12.89
C SER A 120 -4.00 4.27 -11.77
N GLY A 121 -5.16 4.82 -12.16
CA GLY A 121 -6.25 5.07 -11.22
C GLY A 121 -6.12 6.34 -10.39
N ARG A 122 -5.09 7.18 -10.61
CA ARG A 122 -4.99 8.47 -9.93
C ARG A 122 -4.75 9.62 -10.95
N ALA A 123 -5.37 10.76 -10.67
CA ALA A 123 -5.16 12.00 -11.42
C ALA A 123 -4.36 13.04 -10.61
N LEU A 124 -4.35 12.92 -9.28
CA LEU A 124 -3.69 13.85 -8.36
C LEU A 124 -2.93 13.08 -7.28
N THR A 125 -1.95 13.73 -6.69
CA THR A 125 -1.30 13.22 -5.48
C THR A 125 -2.25 13.34 -4.30
N HIS A 126 -2.37 12.29 -3.50
CA HIS A 126 -3.13 12.28 -2.26
C HIS A 126 -2.23 12.81 -1.13
N GLN A 127 -2.20 14.12 -0.95
CA GLN A 127 -1.24 14.81 -0.07
C GLN A 127 -1.31 14.31 1.37
N GLU A 128 -2.51 14.16 1.92
CA GLU A 128 -2.72 13.70 3.29
C GLU A 128 -2.15 12.31 3.53
N ALA A 129 -2.31 11.44 2.53
CA ALA A 129 -1.75 10.09 2.62
C ALA A 129 -0.23 10.08 2.45
N VAL A 130 0.33 10.97 1.61
CA VAL A 130 1.78 11.15 1.48
C VAL A 130 2.37 11.61 2.81
N GLU A 131 1.76 12.58 3.47
CA GLU A 131 2.20 13.08 4.79
C GLU A 131 2.12 11.99 5.86
N MET A 132 1.03 11.22 5.89
CA MET A 132 0.87 10.10 6.80
C MET A 132 1.95 9.01 6.57
N VAL A 133 2.23 8.65 5.33
CA VAL A 133 3.27 7.65 5.00
C VAL A 133 4.67 8.21 5.32
N ARG A 134 4.90 9.50 5.12
CA ARG A 134 6.13 10.20 5.53
C ARG A 134 6.35 10.08 7.04
N GLU A 135 5.34 10.39 7.82
CA GLU A 135 5.38 10.24 9.28
C GLU A 135 5.65 8.80 9.69
N TRP A 136 4.92 7.85 9.09
CA TRP A 136 5.13 6.42 9.35
C TRP A 136 6.58 6.00 9.10
N ILE A 137 7.18 6.36 7.95
CA ILE A 137 8.57 6.03 7.64
C ILE A 137 9.53 6.67 8.65
N THR A 138 9.24 7.91 9.07
CA THR A 138 10.06 8.63 10.06
C THR A 138 10.09 7.90 11.41
N LEU A 139 8.98 7.30 11.80
CA LEU A 139 8.83 6.59 13.08
C LEU A 139 9.22 5.10 13.01
N LEU A 140 9.54 4.58 11.83
CA LEU A 140 10.00 3.19 11.71
C LEU A 140 11.32 2.98 12.48
N PRO A 141 11.43 1.88 13.26
CA PRO A 141 12.64 1.60 14.02
C PRO A 141 13.83 1.33 13.09
N ASN A 142 14.94 1.98 13.38
CA ASN A 142 16.21 1.80 12.70
C ASN A 142 16.91 0.58 13.31
N LYS A 143 16.66 -0.62 12.76
CA LYS A 143 17.27 -1.88 13.21
C LYS A 143 18.21 -2.43 12.16
#